data_ef1ebf3b215cde6ddd00e484e0b8226a
#
_entry.id   ef1ebf3b215cde6ddd00e484e0b8226a
#
_cell.length_a   1.000
_cell.length_b   1.000
_cell.length_c   1.000
_cell.angle_alpha   90.00
_cell.angle_beta   90.00
_cell.angle_gamma   90.00
#
_symmetry.space_group_name_H-M   'P 1'
#
loop_
_entity.id
_entity.type
_entity.pdbx_description
1 polymer ?
#
loop_
_entity_poly.entity_id
_entity_poly.type
_entity_poly.pdbx_seq_one_letter_code
_entity_poly.pdbx_strand_id
1 'polypeptide(L)'
;MKSTISRRRFLGTIAATAAAAGGLKRSRASEPASATEEQLHAKGAEAWRASWERFYDERTHLFYDHVCSYDPKKRLASLPTPEEIGRQYPNRNGWGTGMEDCAISGGVMLSMICDRFAATGDATLRQPAEKVFAGMVLLGTLSPSEGFVIRGVCPADRRSHYCESSRDQYTWYAYGLWRYYRSPLSDTAEKATMRKIIAATCARLERNVVARNDYHVGREDGTFDGLVDKMWRVLAHEAARLPMIYAIGADLTGESRWRDLARRFSPEAAAQSKGESTKIPYALLQEQVSLEALYQLEDSPELKRQWLEAMQVTAGRAGAFLANCRGYQVQDAEKANLDWRTWPVQNVSGYRIPIEPDIMTNEDRTVRQPAEAALVLLLSPGASLTPGQLALVKQTIAQVNYTKAVMYGLYYTQAVYWRAVRLRLIPDVPQARQPQADALHFSPGKSIRGRWTCLGRATQSRGPVRPAVLMSNG
;
A
#
# COMPACT_ATOMS: atom_id res chain seq x y z
N MET A 1 -28.07 -10.55 24.17
CA MET A 1 -27.13 -11.58 23.75
C MET A 1 -26.45 -11.10 22.47
N LYS A 2 -25.24 -10.50 22.57
CA LYS A 2 -24.45 -10.06 21.41
C LYS A 2 -23.62 -11.25 20.94
N SER A 3 -23.97 -11.82 19.78
CA SER A 3 -23.23 -12.90 19.13
C SER A 3 -21.85 -12.36 18.71
N THR A 4 -20.81 -12.77 19.41
CA THR A 4 -19.41 -12.57 19.04
C THR A 4 -19.09 -13.49 17.86
N ILE A 5 -19.32 -13.02 16.63
CA ILE A 5 -18.84 -13.72 15.43
C ILE A 5 -17.31 -13.56 15.43
N SER A 6 -16.63 -14.68 15.64
CA SER A 6 -15.16 -14.76 15.72
C SER A 6 -14.52 -14.25 14.41
N ARG A 7 -13.61 -13.27 14.54
CA ARG A 7 -12.77 -12.71 13.44
C ARG A 7 -11.99 -13.77 12.64
N ARG A 8 -11.82 -14.98 13.17
CA ARG A 8 -11.26 -16.13 12.46
C ARG A 8 -12.02 -16.52 11.19
N ARG A 9 -13.34 -16.22 11.09
CA ARG A 9 -14.16 -16.52 9.90
C ARG A 9 -14.00 -15.50 8.77
N PHE A 10 -13.64 -14.24 9.06
CA PHE A 10 -13.49 -13.21 8.02
C PHE A 10 -12.29 -13.49 7.09
N LEU A 11 -11.13 -13.83 7.65
CA LEU A 11 -9.94 -14.20 6.87
C LEU A 11 -10.04 -15.61 6.28
N GLY A 12 -10.86 -16.50 6.87
CA GLY A 12 -11.10 -17.85 6.40
C GLY A 12 -12.03 -17.92 5.19
N THR A 13 -12.97 -16.99 5.01
CA THR A 13 -13.97 -17.05 3.93
C THR A 13 -13.39 -16.64 2.58
N ILE A 14 -12.38 -15.75 2.56
CA ILE A 14 -11.62 -15.43 1.33
C ILE A 14 -10.72 -16.62 0.90
N ALA A 15 -10.32 -17.48 1.84
CA ALA A 15 -9.47 -18.65 1.58
C ALA A 15 -10.23 -19.95 1.33
N ALA A 16 -11.53 -20.04 1.67
CA ALA A 16 -12.26 -21.30 1.72
C ALA A 16 -12.87 -21.79 0.39
N THR A 17 -12.87 -20.98 -0.66
CA THR A 17 -13.34 -21.40 -2.00
C THR A 17 -12.30 -22.21 -2.80
N ALA A 18 -11.14 -22.52 -2.24
CA ALA A 18 -10.05 -23.19 -2.95
C ALA A 18 -9.86 -24.69 -2.61
N ALA A 19 -10.72 -25.31 -1.78
CA ALA A 19 -10.45 -26.65 -1.24
C ALA A 19 -11.21 -27.81 -1.92
N ALA A 20 -11.90 -27.59 -3.03
CA ALA A 20 -12.62 -28.66 -3.75
C ALA A 20 -12.19 -28.73 -5.22
N ALA A 21 -11.00 -29.21 -5.50
CA ALA A 21 -10.65 -29.73 -6.82
C ALA A 21 -9.56 -30.80 -6.73
N GLY A 22 -9.92 -31.95 -7.19
CA GLY A 22 -9.26 -33.22 -7.14
C GLY A 22 -7.79 -33.30 -7.50
N GLY A 23 -7.19 -34.40 -7.02
CA GLY A 23 -5.80 -34.77 -7.22
C GLY A 23 -5.36 -34.82 -8.69
N LEU A 24 -4.73 -33.76 -9.15
CA LEU A 24 -3.98 -33.75 -10.39
C LEU A 24 -2.54 -34.16 -10.10
N LYS A 25 -2.12 -35.28 -10.70
CA LYS A 25 -0.73 -35.75 -10.70
C LYS A 25 0.18 -34.57 -11.09
N ARG A 26 1.11 -34.17 -10.19
CA ARG A 26 2.19 -33.25 -10.48
C ARG A 26 3.03 -33.82 -11.64
N SER A 27 2.80 -33.32 -12.84
CA SER A 27 3.78 -33.40 -13.91
C SER A 27 5.02 -32.64 -13.38
N ARG A 28 6.18 -33.28 -13.35
CA ARG A 28 7.46 -32.59 -13.15
C ARG A 28 7.59 -31.58 -14.29
N ALA A 29 7.21 -30.35 -14.02
CA ALA A 29 7.51 -29.25 -14.93
C ALA A 29 9.05 -29.21 -15.02
N SER A 30 9.58 -29.22 -16.24
CA SER A 30 10.97 -28.90 -16.52
C SER A 30 11.32 -27.62 -15.78
N GLU A 31 12.50 -27.56 -15.12
CA GLU A 31 12.98 -26.32 -14.49
C GLU A 31 12.81 -25.18 -15.48
N PRO A 32 12.09 -24.11 -15.13
CA PRO A 32 11.91 -23.00 -16.05
C PRO A 32 13.29 -22.44 -16.39
N ALA A 33 13.57 -22.29 -17.68
CA ALA A 33 14.79 -21.68 -18.16
C ALA A 33 14.97 -20.35 -17.39
N SER A 34 16.13 -20.19 -16.75
CA SER A 34 16.45 -18.97 -15.99
C SER A 34 16.35 -17.76 -16.93
N ALA A 35 15.50 -16.79 -16.58
CA ALA A 35 15.39 -15.56 -17.35
C ALA A 35 16.76 -14.85 -17.45
N THR A 36 17.11 -14.38 -18.65
CA THR A 36 18.35 -13.64 -18.86
C THR A 36 18.27 -12.26 -18.20
N GLU A 37 19.41 -11.66 -17.89
CA GLU A 37 19.48 -10.30 -17.32
C GLU A 37 18.82 -9.27 -18.25
N GLU A 38 19.05 -9.39 -19.55
CA GLU A 38 18.43 -8.53 -20.55
C GLU A 38 16.89 -8.63 -20.55
N GLN A 39 16.35 -9.83 -20.41
CA GLN A 39 14.90 -10.04 -20.25
C GLN A 39 14.38 -9.37 -18.97
N LEU A 40 15.08 -9.48 -17.85
CA LEU A 40 14.68 -8.85 -16.60
C LEU A 40 14.68 -7.32 -16.69
N HIS A 41 15.68 -6.73 -17.35
CA HIS A 41 15.76 -5.29 -17.58
C HIS A 41 14.61 -4.81 -18.49
N ALA A 42 14.36 -5.51 -19.59
CA ALA A 42 13.23 -5.21 -20.48
C ALA A 42 11.89 -5.28 -19.74
N LYS A 43 11.70 -6.29 -18.89
CA LYS A 43 10.51 -6.45 -18.06
C LYS A 43 10.36 -5.35 -16.99
N GLY A 44 11.43 -4.92 -16.36
CA GLY A 44 11.43 -3.79 -15.45
C GLY A 44 11.00 -2.48 -16.13
N ALA A 45 11.49 -2.23 -17.36
CA ALA A 45 11.09 -1.07 -18.15
C ALA A 45 9.63 -1.16 -18.64
N GLU A 46 9.16 -2.34 -19.06
CA GLU A 46 7.78 -2.59 -19.47
C GLU A 46 6.80 -2.34 -18.29
N ALA A 47 7.13 -2.85 -17.10
CA ALA A 47 6.33 -2.65 -15.90
C ALA A 47 6.25 -1.17 -15.49
N TRP A 48 7.36 -0.43 -15.56
CA TRP A 48 7.40 1.00 -15.30
C TRP A 48 6.46 1.77 -16.25
N ARG A 49 6.57 1.56 -17.57
CA ARG A 49 5.69 2.20 -18.54
C ARG A 49 4.22 1.88 -18.28
N ALA A 50 3.90 0.59 -18.12
CA ALA A 50 2.52 0.15 -17.87
C ALA A 50 1.91 0.83 -16.63
N SER A 51 2.66 1.00 -15.55
CA SER A 51 2.17 1.67 -14.34
C SER A 51 1.80 3.13 -14.60
N TRP A 52 2.68 3.88 -15.24
CA TRP A 52 2.46 5.31 -15.48
C TRP A 52 1.42 5.58 -16.56
N GLU A 53 1.42 4.83 -17.64
CA GLU A 53 0.50 5.06 -18.76
C GLU A 53 -0.92 4.60 -18.45
N ARG A 54 -1.09 3.57 -17.62
CA ARG A 54 -2.37 2.90 -17.47
C ARG A 54 -3.05 3.13 -16.13
N PHE A 55 -2.31 3.17 -15.04
CA PHE A 55 -2.86 3.21 -13.69
C PHE A 55 -2.75 4.58 -13.02
N TYR A 56 -1.85 5.43 -13.47
CA TYR A 56 -1.63 6.76 -12.92
C TYR A 56 -2.61 7.79 -13.49
N ASP A 57 -3.12 8.69 -12.64
CA ASP A 57 -3.93 9.85 -13.06
C ASP A 57 -3.22 11.17 -12.70
N GLU A 58 -2.98 12.01 -13.72
CA GLU A 58 -2.29 13.30 -13.59
C GLU A 58 -3.05 14.34 -12.75
N ARG A 59 -4.37 14.20 -12.58
CA ARG A 59 -5.19 15.18 -11.84
C ARG A 59 -5.06 15.00 -10.34
N THR A 60 -4.95 13.74 -9.89
CA THR A 60 -4.84 13.35 -8.48
C THR A 60 -3.42 12.97 -8.08
N HIS A 61 -2.56 12.70 -9.03
CA HIS A 61 -1.23 12.11 -8.83
C HIS A 61 -1.25 10.75 -8.11
N LEU A 62 -2.34 9.99 -8.27
CA LEU A 62 -2.54 8.69 -7.65
C LEU A 62 -2.42 7.54 -8.64
N PHE A 63 -2.03 6.40 -8.14
CA PHE A 63 -2.09 5.11 -8.81
C PHE A 63 -3.31 4.35 -8.31
N TYR A 64 -4.17 3.92 -9.24
CA TYR A 64 -5.41 3.19 -8.94
C TYR A 64 -5.19 1.69 -9.02
N ASP A 65 -6.11 0.91 -8.42
CA ASP A 65 -5.87 -0.51 -8.14
C ASP A 65 -6.09 -1.39 -9.36
N HIS A 66 -7.00 -1.01 -10.24
CA HIS A 66 -7.24 -1.72 -11.50
C HIS A 66 -7.67 -0.80 -12.62
N VAL A 67 -7.51 -1.28 -13.84
CA VAL A 67 -7.99 -0.62 -15.06
C VAL A 67 -9.07 -1.46 -15.70
N CYS A 68 -10.11 -0.80 -16.25
CA CYS A 68 -11.24 -1.49 -16.87
C CYS A 68 -11.15 -1.59 -18.40
N SER A 69 -10.10 -1.04 -19.01
CA SER A 69 -9.87 -1.09 -20.44
C SER A 69 -8.40 -0.91 -20.79
N TYR A 70 -7.98 -1.47 -21.93
CA TYR A 70 -6.68 -1.17 -22.52
C TYR A 70 -6.65 0.15 -23.28
N ASP A 71 -7.82 0.72 -23.64
CA ASP A 71 -7.93 2.06 -24.23
C ASP A 71 -7.50 3.13 -23.20
N PRO A 72 -6.43 3.93 -23.47
CA PRO A 72 -5.95 4.96 -22.54
C PRO A 72 -7.01 5.97 -22.11
N LYS A 73 -8.04 6.22 -22.94
CA LYS A 73 -9.13 7.16 -22.62
C LYS A 73 -10.17 6.56 -21.71
N LYS A 74 -10.29 5.24 -21.66
CA LYS A 74 -11.32 4.50 -20.90
C LYS A 74 -10.76 3.72 -19.72
N ARG A 75 -9.45 3.70 -19.55
CA ARG A 75 -8.75 2.82 -18.57
C ARG A 75 -9.26 2.93 -17.13
N LEU A 76 -9.69 4.11 -16.71
CA LEU A 76 -10.19 4.42 -15.37
C LEU A 76 -11.69 4.77 -15.37
N ALA A 77 -12.45 4.40 -16.40
CA ALA A 77 -13.86 4.75 -16.52
C ALA A 77 -14.78 4.04 -15.50
N SER A 78 -14.31 2.93 -14.89
CA SER A 78 -15.04 2.22 -13.83
C SER A 78 -14.84 2.83 -12.44
N LEU A 79 -13.95 3.80 -12.25
CA LEU A 79 -13.78 4.44 -10.93
C LEU A 79 -15.11 5.04 -10.45
N PRO A 80 -15.35 5.05 -9.12
CA PRO A 80 -16.60 5.56 -8.57
C PRO A 80 -16.79 7.06 -8.84
N THR A 81 -18.03 7.45 -9.08
CA THR A 81 -18.41 8.87 -9.25
C THR A 81 -18.50 9.58 -7.89
N PRO A 82 -18.46 10.94 -7.88
CA PRO A 82 -18.68 11.71 -6.66
C PRO A 82 -20.01 11.37 -5.96
N GLU A 83 -21.08 11.09 -6.71
CA GLU A 83 -22.41 10.75 -6.19
C GLU A 83 -22.40 9.36 -5.52
N GLU A 84 -21.71 8.38 -6.09
CA GLU A 84 -21.55 7.05 -5.50
C GLU A 84 -20.75 7.12 -4.20
N ILE A 85 -19.65 7.86 -4.23
CA ILE A 85 -18.82 8.09 -3.04
C ILE A 85 -19.61 8.84 -1.95
N GLY A 86 -20.35 9.89 -2.31
CA GLY A 86 -21.19 10.65 -1.37
C GLY A 86 -22.20 9.76 -0.64
N ARG A 87 -22.66 8.68 -1.28
CA ARG A 87 -23.53 7.65 -0.67
C ARG A 87 -22.75 6.52 0.01
N GLN A 88 -21.42 6.58 0.01
CA GLN A 88 -20.53 5.52 0.51
C GLN A 88 -20.83 4.15 -0.14
N TYR A 89 -21.14 4.16 -1.45
CA TYR A 89 -21.47 2.98 -2.23
C TYR A 89 -20.25 2.46 -3.01
N PRO A 90 -19.97 1.16 -3.04
CA PRO A 90 -20.76 0.04 -2.49
C PRO A 90 -20.58 -0.17 -0.99
N ASN A 91 -19.54 0.39 -0.41
CA ASN A 91 -19.22 0.33 1.03
C ASN A 91 -18.27 1.48 1.43
N ARG A 92 -18.11 1.72 2.73
CA ARG A 92 -17.35 2.85 3.30
C ARG A 92 -15.84 2.80 3.08
N ASN A 93 -15.31 1.64 2.65
CA ASN A 93 -13.90 1.45 2.29
C ASN A 93 -13.64 1.64 0.80
N GLY A 94 -14.68 1.66 -0.04
CA GLY A 94 -14.56 1.64 -1.48
C GLY A 94 -14.07 0.31 -2.06
N TRP A 95 -14.14 -0.79 -1.29
CA TRP A 95 -13.67 -2.09 -1.74
C TRP A 95 -14.35 -2.55 -3.02
N GLY A 96 -13.55 -3.04 -3.97
CA GLY A 96 -13.93 -3.52 -5.29
C GLY A 96 -14.08 -2.41 -6.33
N THR A 97 -13.86 -1.13 -5.97
CA THR A 97 -14.08 0.00 -6.91
C THR A 97 -12.84 0.41 -7.70
N GLY A 98 -11.65 -0.08 -7.34
CA GLY A 98 -10.38 0.33 -7.93
C GLY A 98 -9.79 1.61 -7.34
N MET A 99 -10.41 2.18 -6.31
CA MET A 99 -9.95 3.40 -5.61
C MET A 99 -9.65 3.13 -4.13
N GLU A 100 -9.47 1.88 -3.76
CA GLU A 100 -9.40 1.48 -2.36
C GLU A 100 -7.99 1.43 -1.76
N ASP A 101 -6.92 1.34 -2.59
CA ASP A 101 -5.56 1.12 -2.13
C ASP A 101 -4.54 2.14 -2.63
N CYS A 102 -5.00 3.36 -3.05
CA CYS A 102 -4.09 4.37 -3.60
C CYS A 102 -2.98 4.82 -2.62
N ALA A 103 -3.24 4.82 -1.29
CA ALA A 103 -2.21 5.14 -0.30
C ALA A 103 -1.17 4.01 -0.18
N ILE A 104 -1.58 2.75 -0.35
CA ILE A 104 -0.68 1.60 -0.44
C ILE A 104 0.14 1.70 -1.73
N SER A 105 -0.51 1.84 -2.88
CA SER A 105 0.12 1.93 -4.19
C SER A 105 1.12 3.08 -4.27
N GLY A 106 0.74 4.27 -3.75
CA GLY A 106 1.64 5.42 -3.65
C GLY A 106 2.86 5.16 -2.78
N GLY A 107 2.67 4.50 -1.62
CA GLY A 107 3.76 4.12 -0.71
C GLY A 107 4.74 3.11 -1.34
N VAL A 108 4.21 2.09 -2.04
CA VAL A 108 5.02 1.11 -2.78
C VAL A 108 5.81 1.79 -3.89
N MET A 109 5.16 2.62 -4.73
CA MET A 109 5.80 3.31 -5.85
C MET A 109 6.89 4.28 -5.38
N LEU A 110 6.63 5.05 -4.31
CA LEU A 110 7.61 5.99 -3.77
C LEU A 110 8.84 5.26 -3.20
N SER A 111 8.62 4.15 -2.47
CA SER A 111 9.69 3.29 -1.97
C SER A 111 10.51 2.66 -3.10
N MET A 112 9.84 2.18 -4.15
CA MET A 112 10.47 1.59 -5.33
C MET A 112 11.31 2.62 -6.09
N ILE A 113 10.83 3.86 -6.27
CA ILE A 113 11.59 4.94 -6.90
C ILE A 113 12.86 5.25 -6.09
N CYS A 114 12.79 5.22 -4.76
CA CYS A 114 13.96 5.37 -3.90
C CYS A 114 14.96 4.22 -4.07
N ASP A 115 14.50 2.98 -4.23
CA ASP A 115 15.39 1.84 -4.51
C ASP A 115 16.03 1.95 -5.89
N ARG A 116 15.27 2.37 -6.92
CA ARG A 116 15.77 2.63 -8.25
C ARG A 116 16.84 3.72 -8.25
N PHE A 117 16.60 4.85 -7.56
CA PHE A 117 17.59 5.90 -7.43
C PHE A 117 18.85 5.43 -6.71
N ALA A 118 18.70 4.68 -5.62
CA ALA A 118 19.85 4.14 -4.88
C ALA A 118 20.69 3.14 -5.71
N ALA A 119 20.06 2.45 -6.67
CA ALA A 119 20.74 1.55 -7.59
C ALA A 119 21.44 2.29 -8.74
N THR A 120 20.81 3.32 -9.31
CA THR A 120 21.25 3.93 -10.59
C THR A 120 21.85 5.33 -10.47
N GLY A 121 21.55 6.06 -9.40
CA GLY A 121 21.90 7.49 -9.30
C GLY A 121 21.16 8.40 -10.29
N ASP A 122 20.13 7.89 -10.98
CA ASP A 122 19.42 8.60 -12.05
C ASP A 122 18.62 9.80 -11.51
N ALA A 123 19.16 11.01 -11.72
CA ALA A 123 18.53 12.25 -11.25
C ALA A 123 17.18 12.53 -11.93
N THR A 124 16.87 11.93 -13.07
CA THR A 124 15.57 12.10 -13.75
C THR A 124 14.40 11.54 -12.93
N LEU A 125 14.69 10.66 -11.98
CA LEU A 125 13.72 10.10 -11.04
C LEU A 125 13.14 11.13 -10.05
N ARG A 126 13.72 12.32 -9.97
CA ARG A 126 13.20 13.42 -9.16
C ARG A 126 11.75 13.75 -9.54
N GLN A 127 11.47 13.96 -10.83
CA GLN A 127 10.14 14.33 -11.30
C GLN A 127 9.06 13.26 -11.00
N PRO A 128 9.23 11.97 -11.34
CA PRO A 128 8.25 10.98 -10.93
C PRO A 128 8.10 10.86 -9.41
N ALA A 129 9.17 11.02 -8.62
CA ALA A 129 9.06 11.03 -7.16
C ALA A 129 8.21 12.19 -6.65
N GLU A 130 8.40 13.42 -7.16
CA GLU A 130 7.58 14.60 -6.84
C GLU A 130 6.10 14.37 -7.17
N LYS A 131 5.79 13.74 -8.30
CA LYS A 131 4.40 13.42 -8.68
C LYS A 131 3.76 12.45 -7.68
N VAL A 132 4.42 11.33 -7.36
CA VAL A 132 3.90 10.38 -6.36
C VAL A 132 3.76 11.05 -5.01
N PHE A 133 4.74 11.85 -4.60
CA PHE A 133 4.69 12.60 -3.34
C PHE A 133 3.50 13.56 -3.31
N ALA A 134 3.19 14.27 -4.40
CA ALA A 134 2.02 15.14 -4.48
C ALA A 134 0.71 14.36 -4.23
N GLY A 135 0.57 13.16 -4.78
CA GLY A 135 -0.54 12.27 -4.48
C GLY A 135 -0.60 11.86 -3.01
N MET A 136 0.55 11.53 -2.40
CA MET A 136 0.61 11.22 -0.97
C MET A 136 0.24 12.42 -0.09
N VAL A 137 0.66 13.64 -0.47
CA VAL A 137 0.23 14.87 0.22
C VAL A 137 -1.29 15.03 0.13
N LEU A 138 -1.89 14.83 -1.04
CA LEU A 138 -3.34 14.89 -1.23
C LEU A 138 -4.06 13.93 -0.27
N LEU A 139 -3.62 12.67 -0.17
CA LEU A 139 -4.23 11.66 0.69
C LEU A 139 -4.13 11.96 2.19
N GLY A 140 -3.11 12.70 2.62
CA GLY A 140 -2.91 13.03 4.04
C GLY A 140 -3.41 14.42 4.45
N THR A 141 -3.87 15.26 3.50
CA THR A 141 -4.23 16.65 3.81
C THR A 141 -5.61 17.09 3.33
N LEU A 142 -6.25 16.29 2.46
CA LEU A 142 -7.57 16.65 1.90
C LEU A 142 -8.70 16.51 2.94
N SER A 143 -8.62 15.50 3.82
CA SER A 143 -9.61 15.29 4.88
C SER A 143 -9.61 16.45 5.88
N PRO A 144 -10.80 16.96 6.30
CA PRO A 144 -10.89 17.91 7.41
C PRO A 144 -10.51 17.27 8.76
N SER A 145 -10.46 15.96 8.86
CA SER A 145 -10.08 15.21 10.06
C SER A 145 -8.57 15.03 10.09
N GLU A 146 -7.87 15.91 10.79
CA GLU A 146 -6.40 15.98 10.81
C GLU A 146 -5.74 14.63 11.13
N GLY A 147 -4.75 14.26 10.33
CA GLY A 147 -4.01 13.00 10.42
C GLY A 147 -4.78 11.77 9.90
N PHE A 148 -5.96 11.96 9.31
CA PHE A 148 -6.68 10.90 8.62
C PHE A 148 -6.02 10.62 7.26
N VAL A 149 -5.71 9.37 6.97
CA VAL A 149 -5.13 8.93 5.69
C VAL A 149 -6.27 8.42 4.81
N ILE A 150 -6.56 9.16 3.75
CA ILE A 150 -7.57 8.79 2.74
C ILE A 150 -7.06 7.61 1.92
N ARG A 151 -7.93 6.67 1.57
CA ARG A 151 -7.59 5.49 0.76
C ARG A 151 -7.33 5.85 -0.71
N GLY A 152 -8.19 6.68 -1.28
CA GLY A 152 -8.10 7.17 -2.65
C GLY A 152 -9.04 8.35 -2.87
N VAL A 153 -8.84 9.12 -3.93
CA VAL A 153 -9.59 10.33 -4.26
C VAL A 153 -10.14 10.21 -5.67
N CYS A 154 -11.42 10.56 -5.85
CA CYS A 154 -12.07 10.54 -7.16
C CYS A 154 -11.39 11.51 -8.13
N PRO A 155 -10.95 11.04 -9.32
CA PRO A 155 -10.29 11.94 -10.27
C PRO A 155 -11.25 12.94 -10.92
N ALA A 156 -12.56 12.70 -10.89
CA ALA A 156 -13.52 13.58 -11.54
C ALA A 156 -13.60 14.96 -10.87
N ASP A 157 -13.61 15.00 -9.54
CA ASP A 157 -13.70 16.24 -8.76
C ASP A 157 -12.46 16.54 -7.91
N ARG A 158 -11.51 15.58 -7.81
CA ARG A 158 -10.28 15.66 -7.00
C ARG A 158 -10.55 15.89 -5.50
N ARG A 159 -11.70 15.46 -5.02
CA ARG A 159 -12.17 15.75 -3.67
C ARG A 159 -12.89 14.57 -3.02
N SER A 160 -13.83 13.95 -3.73
CA SER A 160 -14.65 12.87 -3.17
C SER A 160 -13.80 11.65 -2.81
N HIS A 161 -14.02 11.12 -1.61
CA HIS A 161 -13.33 9.97 -1.05
C HIS A 161 -14.22 9.21 -0.05
N TYR A 162 -13.88 7.98 0.23
CA TYR A 162 -14.57 7.15 1.22
C TYR A 162 -14.16 7.52 2.65
N CYS A 163 -15.09 7.42 3.60
CA CYS A 163 -14.89 7.88 4.98
C CYS A 163 -14.10 6.91 5.87
N GLU A 164 -13.83 5.69 5.42
CA GLU A 164 -13.01 4.73 6.15
C GLU A 164 -11.60 4.63 5.61
N SER A 165 -10.67 4.29 6.49
CA SER A 165 -9.29 3.94 6.18
C SER A 165 -8.97 2.55 6.74
N SER A 166 -7.73 2.11 6.66
CA SER A 166 -7.29 0.87 7.27
C SER A 166 -5.87 0.98 7.80
N ARG A 167 -5.51 0.09 8.73
CA ARG A 167 -4.11 -0.04 9.17
C ARG A 167 -3.14 -0.26 8.02
N ASP A 168 -3.59 -0.89 6.94
CA ASP A 168 -2.79 -1.16 5.75
C ASP A 168 -2.42 0.13 5.01
N GLN A 169 -3.38 1.07 4.88
CA GLN A 169 -3.14 2.38 4.30
C GLN A 169 -2.11 3.16 5.13
N TYR A 170 -2.30 3.23 6.44
CA TYR A 170 -1.37 3.93 7.34
C TYR A 170 0.03 3.34 7.30
N THR A 171 0.16 2.02 7.16
CA THR A 171 1.44 1.32 7.09
C THR A 171 2.26 1.75 5.88
N TRP A 172 1.71 1.59 4.68
CA TRP A 172 2.40 1.94 3.44
C TRP A 172 2.57 3.44 3.26
N TYR A 173 1.59 4.22 3.72
CA TYR A 173 1.67 5.67 3.71
C TYR A 173 2.87 6.19 4.50
N ALA A 174 2.99 5.76 5.76
CA ALA A 174 4.11 6.16 6.61
C ALA A 174 5.45 5.63 6.09
N TYR A 175 5.51 4.35 5.69
CA TYR A 175 6.71 3.73 5.18
C TYR A 175 7.22 4.39 3.89
N GLY A 176 6.36 4.63 2.91
CA GLY A 176 6.73 5.28 1.65
C GLY A 176 7.25 6.71 1.85
N LEU A 177 6.57 7.51 2.68
CA LEU A 177 7.01 8.86 3.03
C LEU A 177 8.35 8.85 3.76
N TRP A 178 8.57 7.92 4.69
CA TRP A 178 9.83 7.76 5.40
C TRP A 178 10.98 7.41 4.44
N ARG A 179 10.78 6.48 3.50
CA ARG A 179 11.77 6.13 2.49
C ARG A 179 12.14 7.35 1.63
N TYR A 180 11.16 8.14 1.22
CA TYR A 180 11.37 9.36 0.43
C TYR A 180 12.07 10.45 1.24
N TYR A 181 11.70 10.65 2.49
CA TYR A 181 12.35 11.59 3.39
C TYR A 181 13.86 11.35 3.53
N ARG A 182 14.25 10.09 3.61
CA ARG A 182 15.65 9.66 3.71
C ARG A 182 16.38 9.59 2.38
N SER A 183 15.67 9.71 1.28
CA SER A 183 16.27 9.72 -0.06
C SER A 183 16.82 11.11 -0.42
N PRO A 184 17.95 11.19 -1.16
CA PRO A 184 18.42 12.44 -1.77
C PRO A 184 17.43 13.02 -2.79
N LEU A 185 16.45 12.27 -3.25
CA LEU A 185 15.39 12.76 -4.15
C LEU A 185 14.50 13.81 -3.50
N SER A 186 14.31 13.80 -2.17
CA SER A 186 13.46 14.78 -1.48
C SER A 186 14.22 16.05 -1.12
N ASP A 187 13.61 17.21 -1.36
CA ASP A 187 14.17 18.51 -0.97
C ASP A 187 13.74 18.95 0.44
N THR A 188 14.25 20.13 0.87
CA THR A 188 13.97 20.69 2.19
C THR A 188 12.49 21.02 2.40
N ALA A 189 11.80 21.51 1.38
CA ALA A 189 10.37 21.88 1.47
C ALA A 189 9.49 20.64 1.57
N GLU A 190 9.79 19.61 0.79
CA GLU A 190 9.12 18.32 0.87
C GLU A 190 9.35 17.64 2.22
N LYS A 191 10.59 17.65 2.72
CA LYS A 191 10.90 17.17 4.07
C LYS A 191 10.13 17.90 5.15
N ALA A 192 9.97 19.23 5.04
CA ALA A 192 9.14 19.99 5.96
C ALA A 192 7.65 19.60 5.88
N THR A 193 7.14 19.34 4.67
CA THR A 193 5.77 18.87 4.46
C THR A 193 5.56 17.48 5.05
N MET A 194 6.48 16.54 4.80
CA MET A 194 6.42 15.19 5.36
C MET A 194 6.41 15.19 6.89
N ARG A 195 7.25 16.05 7.53
CA ARG A 195 7.23 16.21 8.99
C ARG A 195 5.86 16.61 9.52
N LYS A 196 5.20 17.58 8.88
CA LYS A 196 3.85 18.02 9.30
C LYS A 196 2.83 16.91 9.16
N ILE A 197 2.81 16.23 8.04
CA ILE A 197 1.85 15.16 7.76
C ILE A 197 2.03 14.00 8.74
N ILE A 198 3.26 13.53 8.92
CA ILE A 198 3.54 12.41 9.83
C ILE A 198 3.28 12.79 11.29
N ALA A 199 3.61 14.04 11.71
CA ALA A 199 3.25 14.52 13.04
C ALA A 199 1.74 14.51 13.29
N ALA A 200 0.95 14.98 12.31
CA ALA A 200 -0.52 14.93 12.37
C ALA A 200 -1.06 13.49 12.45
N THR A 201 -0.49 12.59 11.66
CA THR A 201 -0.82 11.16 11.69
C THR A 201 -0.52 10.54 13.06
N CYS A 202 0.68 10.76 13.61
CA CYS A 202 1.06 10.29 14.94
C CYS A 202 0.15 10.86 16.04
N ALA A 203 -0.18 12.16 15.98
CA ALA A 203 -1.08 12.79 16.94
C ALA A 203 -2.51 12.21 16.89
N ARG A 204 -3.01 11.86 15.69
CA ARG A 204 -4.27 11.13 15.54
C ARG A 204 -4.21 9.74 16.18
N LEU A 205 -3.16 8.98 15.91
CA LEU A 205 -2.98 7.65 16.49
C LEU A 205 -2.88 7.70 18.01
N GLU A 206 -2.10 8.64 18.57
CA GLU A 206 -1.98 8.84 20.02
C GLU A 206 -3.34 9.14 20.68
N ARG A 207 -4.15 10.01 20.07
CA ARG A 207 -5.47 10.41 20.58
C ARG A 207 -6.50 9.30 20.48
N ASN A 208 -6.48 8.53 19.39
CA ASN A 208 -7.57 7.63 19.02
C ASN A 208 -7.28 6.15 19.35
N VAL A 209 -6.02 5.69 19.21
CA VAL A 209 -5.66 4.27 19.42
C VAL A 209 -5.51 3.99 20.92
N VAL A 210 -6.61 4.04 21.63
CA VAL A 210 -6.73 3.89 23.09
C VAL A 210 -7.81 2.89 23.44
N ALA A 211 -7.79 2.35 24.67
CA ALA A 211 -8.71 1.29 25.09
C ALA A 211 -10.19 1.66 24.97
N ARG A 212 -10.56 2.92 25.28
CA ARG A 212 -11.95 3.38 25.16
C ARG A 212 -12.50 3.33 23.73
N ASN A 213 -11.65 3.37 22.74
CA ASN A 213 -11.98 3.29 21.31
C ASN A 213 -11.67 1.89 20.72
N ASP A 214 -11.50 0.87 21.57
CA ASP A 214 -11.01 -0.47 21.17
C ASP A 214 -9.78 -0.43 20.24
N TYR A 215 -8.92 0.58 20.41
CA TYR A 215 -7.70 0.81 19.64
C TYR A 215 -7.90 1.05 18.13
N HIS A 216 -9.07 1.53 17.72
CA HIS A 216 -9.34 1.99 16.36
C HIS A 216 -8.70 3.36 16.08
N VAL A 217 -8.25 3.59 14.86
CA VAL A 217 -7.82 4.93 14.39
C VAL A 217 -9.01 5.89 14.29
N GLY A 218 -10.17 5.35 14.03
CA GLY A 218 -11.41 6.07 13.80
C GLY A 218 -11.57 6.53 12.36
N ARG A 219 -12.81 6.58 11.91
CA ARG A 219 -13.20 7.07 10.59
C ARG A 219 -13.07 8.60 10.52
N GLU A 220 -13.23 9.15 9.32
CA GLU A 220 -13.22 10.58 9.09
C GLU A 220 -14.33 11.32 9.87
N ASP A 221 -15.51 10.69 9.96
CA ASP A 221 -16.68 11.19 10.69
C ASP A 221 -16.55 11.15 12.23
N GLY A 222 -15.45 10.65 12.76
CA GLY A 222 -15.16 10.56 14.20
C GLY A 222 -15.72 9.31 14.88
N THR A 223 -16.31 8.36 14.14
CA THR A 223 -16.79 7.09 14.70
C THR A 223 -15.68 6.04 14.75
N PHE A 224 -15.82 5.03 15.64
CA PHE A 224 -14.79 4.02 15.95
C PHE A 224 -15.28 2.58 15.71
N ASP A 225 -16.08 2.38 14.68
CA ASP A 225 -16.63 1.08 14.30
C ASP A 225 -16.15 0.61 12.92
N GLY A 226 -15.03 1.13 12.45
CA GLY A 226 -14.36 0.67 11.23
C GLY A 226 -13.94 -0.80 11.28
N LEU A 227 -14.03 -1.49 10.14
CA LEU A 227 -13.81 -2.94 10.10
C LEU A 227 -12.32 -3.31 10.20
N VAL A 228 -11.43 -2.49 9.64
CA VAL A 228 -10.01 -2.82 9.42
C VAL A 228 -9.02 -1.75 9.90
N ASP A 229 -9.47 -0.80 10.73
CA ASP A 229 -8.68 0.34 11.20
C ASP A 229 -8.12 0.20 12.63
N LYS A 230 -8.30 -0.96 13.26
CA LYS A 230 -7.74 -1.25 14.60
C LYS A 230 -6.22 -1.44 14.51
N MET A 231 -5.45 -0.66 15.31
CA MET A 231 -3.99 -0.61 15.24
C MET A 231 -3.26 -1.32 16.38
N TRP A 232 -3.95 -1.66 17.48
CA TRP A 232 -3.36 -2.37 18.62
C TRP A 232 -4.28 -3.48 19.10
N ARG A 233 -3.74 -4.48 19.82
CA ARG A 233 -4.44 -5.73 20.16
C ARG A 233 -5.00 -6.42 18.92
N VAL A 234 -4.14 -6.57 17.95
CA VAL A 234 -4.38 -7.12 16.61
C VAL A 234 -3.71 -8.48 16.47
N LEU A 235 -3.72 -9.05 15.26
CA LEU A 235 -3.02 -10.29 14.95
C LEU A 235 -1.51 -10.10 14.94
N ALA A 236 -0.74 -11.20 15.06
CA ALA A 236 0.71 -11.17 15.14
C ALA A 236 1.36 -10.34 14.00
N HIS A 237 0.96 -10.58 12.76
CA HIS A 237 1.47 -9.88 11.58
C HIS A 237 1.07 -8.39 11.48
N GLU A 238 0.30 -7.90 12.41
CA GLU A 238 -0.18 -6.50 12.43
C GLU A 238 0.46 -5.70 13.58
N ALA A 239 1.09 -6.38 14.54
CA ALA A 239 1.52 -5.78 15.80
C ALA A 239 2.61 -4.71 15.64
N ALA A 240 3.51 -4.88 14.67
CA ALA A 240 4.64 -3.97 14.41
C ALA A 240 4.22 -2.62 13.78
N ARG A 241 3.00 -2.49 13.25
CA ARG A 241 2.55 -1.32 12.48
C ARG A 241 2.47 -0.04 13.32
N LEU A 242 1.87 -0.12 14.50
CA LEU A 242 1.72 1.04 15.38
C LEU A 242 3.07 1.59 15.88
N PRO A 243 3.95 0.79 16.51
CA PRO A 243 5.26 1.29 16.93
C PRO A 243 6.11 1.76 15.74
N MET A 244 5.98 1.17 14.56
CA MET A 244 6.68 1.61 13.35
C MET A 244 6.29 3.04 12.98
N ILE A 245 5.00 3.40 12.97
CA ILE A 245 4.57 4.75 12.62
C ILE A 245 5.10 5.77 13.63
N TYR A 246 5.08 5.45 14.91
CA TYR A 246 5.67 6.33 15.93
C TYR A 246 7.20 6.45 15.81
N ALA A 247 7.91 5.36 15.50
CA ALA A 247 9.35 5.41 15.25
C ALA A 247 9.69 6.29 14.04
N ILE A 248 8.93 6.17 12.95
CA ILE A 248 9.02 7.07 11.80
C ILE A 248 8.72 8.53 12.21
N GLY A 249 7.68 8.75 13.02
CA GLY A 249 7.36 10.06 13.57
C GLY A 249 8.54 10.70 14.31
N ALA A 250 9.19 9.93 15.18
CA ALA A 250 10.38 10.37 15.92
C ALA A 250 11.57 10.68 15.00
N ASP A 251 11.81 9.85 13.98
CA ASP A 251 12.90 10.04 13.00
C ASP A 251 12.69 11.30 12.14
N LEU A 252 11.47 11.54 11.68
CA LEU A 252 11.19 12.70 10.83
C LEU A 252 11.14 14.01 11.58
N THR A 253 10.54 14.02 12.77
CA THR A 253 10.24 15.26 13.51
C THR A 253 11.26 15.60 14.58
N GLY A 254 12.00 14.62 15.09
CA GLY A 254 12.87 14.74 16.25
C GLY A 254 12.13 14.78 17.60
N GLU A 255 10.79 14.67 17.62
CA GLU A 255 9.99 14.76 18.83
C GLU A 255 10.15 13.51 19.71
N SER A 256 10.57 13.71 20.98
CA SER A 256 10.79 12.61 21.93
C SER A 256 9.51 11.83 22.26
N ARG A 257 8.34 12.49 22.28
CA ARG A 257 7.06 11.84 22.57
C ARG A 257 6.74 10.69 21.62
N TRP A 258 7.11 10.81 20.35
CA TRP A 258 6.90 9.71 19.39
C TRP A 258 7.87 8.56 19.64
N ARG A 259 9.09 8.86 20.05
CA ARG A 259 10.08 7.85 20.47
C ARG A 259 9.60 7.10 21.70
N ASP A 260 9.04 7.80 22.68
CA ASP A 260 8.52 7.20 23.91
C ASP A 260 7.33 6.29 23.63
N LEU A 261 6.42 6.71 22.73
CA LEU A 261 5.32 5.87 22.27
C LEU A 261 5.82 4.64 21.49
N ALA A 262 6.77 4.80 20.56
CA ALA A 262 7.39 3.66 19.89
C ALA A 262 7.97 2.67 20.90
N ARG A 263 8.79 3.13 21.85
CA ARG A 263 9.39 2.31 22.92
C ARG A 263 8.35 1.61 23.79
N ARG A 264 7.22 2.26 24.07
CA ARG A 264 6.14 1.69 24.86
C ARG A 264 5.53 0.46 24.22
N PHE A 265 5.34 0.47 22.90
CA PHE A 265 4.69 -0.61 22.18
C PHE A 265 5.66 -1.66 21.62
N SER A 266 6.92 -1.32 21.40
CA SER A 266 7.92 -2.18 20.74
C SER A 266 8.16 -3.53 21.41
N PRO A 267 8.30 -3.67 22.74
CA PRO A 267 8.59 -4.97 23.34
C PRO A 267 7.47 -5.99 23.12
N GLU A 268 6.20 -5.59 23.32
CA GLU A 268 5.03 -6.45 23.09
C GLU A 268 4.89 -6.78 21.61
N ALA A 269 5.06 -5.79 20.73
CA ALA A 269 4.98 -5.98 19.28
C ALA A 269 6.07 -6.95 18.78
N ALA A 270 7.32 -6.82 19.26
CA ALA A 270 8.41 -7.70 18.86
C ALA A 270 8.17 -9.15 19.29
N ALA A 271 7.67 -9.35 20.50
CA ALA A 271 7.30 -10.68 20.98
C ALA A 271 6.15 -11.28 20.15
N GLN A 272 5.12 -10.47 19.86
CA GLN A 272 3.92 -10.91 19.15
C GLN A 272 4.22 -11.22 17.67
N SER A 273 5.06 -10.44 16.98
CA SER A 273 5.38 -10.61 15.56
C SER A 273 6.10 -11.94 15.25
N LYS A 274 6.69 -12.60 16.25
CA LYS A 274 7.27 -13.95 16.12
C LYS A 274 6.24 -15.07 16.22
N GLY A 275 5.03 -14.79 16.66
CA GLY A 275 3.95 -15.76 16.89
C GLY A 275 3.33 -16.33 15.63
N GLU A 276 2.37 -17.24 15.80
CA GLU A 276 1.58 -17.76 14.69
C GLU A 276 0.84 -16.61 13.98
N SER A 277 0.96 -16.58 12.65
CA SER A 277 0.44 -15.53 11.81
C SER A 277 -0.14 -16.11 10.53
N THR A 278 -0.54 -15.22 9.63
CA THR A 278 -1.02 -15.54 8.29
C THR A 278 0.08 -16.11 7.39
N LYS A 279 -0.33 -16.75 6.29
CA LYS A 279 0.53 -17.09 5.14
C LYS A 279 0.21 -16.22 3.92
N ILE A 280 -0.66 -15.24 4.06
CA ILE A 280 -1.13 -14.38 2.96
C ILE A 280 -0.06 -13.33 2.66
N PRO A 281 0.49 -13.28 1.43
CA PRO A 281 1.65 -12.45 1.09
C PRO A 281 1.50 -10.96 1.40
N TYR A 282 0.35 -10.35 1.10
CA TYR A 282 0.17 -8.92 1.37
C TYR A 282 0.33 -8.58 2.87
N ALA A 283 -0.18 -9.45 3.74
CA ALA A 283 -0.08 -9.25 5.18
C ALA A 283 1.36 -9.47 5.69
N LEU A 284 2.07 -10.49 5.14
CA LEU A 284 3.48 -10.72 5.42
C LEU A 284 4.34 -9.55 4.95
N LEU A 285 4.03 -8.96 3.80
CA LEU A 285 4.77 -7.82 3.28
C LEU A 285 4.58 -6.57 4.14
N GLN A 286 3.38 -6.32 4.62
CA GLN A 286 3.12 -5.19 5.51
C GLN A 286 3.74 -5.39 6.89
N GLU A 287 3.79 -6.60 7.39
CA GLU A 287 4.60 -6.97 8.56
C GLU A 287 6.07 -6.65 8.29
N GLN A 288 6.61 -7.12 7.17
CA GLN A 288 8.03 -6.99 6.84
C GLN A 288 8.49 -5.54 6.67
N VAL A 289 7.70 -4.67 6.03
CA VAL A 289 8.04 -3.25 5.90
C VAL A 289 8.01 -2.54 7.27
N SER A 290 7.08 -2.96 8.14
CA SER A 290 7.02 -2.44 9.50
C SER A 290 8.25 -2.84 10.32
N LEU A 291 8.63 -4.11 10.23
CA LEU A 291 9.81 -4.65 10.89
C LEU A 291 11.11 -4.06 10.35
N GLU A 292 11.22 -3.85 9.01
CA GLU A 292 12.41 -3.22 8.40
C GLU A 292 12.61 -1.80 8.94
N ALA A 293 11.56 -0.98 8.98
CA ALA A 293 11.66 0.37 9.50
C ALA A 293 12.05 0.38 10.99
N LEU A 294 11.41 -0.46 11.80
CA LEU A 294 11.76 -0.60 13.22
C LEU A 294 13.22 -1.08 13.41
N TYR A 295 13.65 -2.10 12.66
CA TYR A 295 15.03 -2.59 12.70
C TYR A 295 16.05 -1.50 12.36
N GLN A 296 15.75 -0.64 11.38
CA GLN A 296 16.64 0.44 10.97
C GLN A 296 16.69 1.60 11.97
N LEU A 297 15.58 1.86 12.68
CA LEU A 297 15.42 2.98 13.60
C LEU A 297 15.67 2.63 15.06
N GLU A 298 15.88 1.35 15.37
CA GLU A 298 16.09 0.86 16.74
C GLU A 298 17.53 1.06 17.19
N ASP A 299 17.72 1.65 18.35
CA ASP A 299 19.01 1.86 18.98
C ASP A 299 19.37 0.72 19.98
N SER A 300 18.35 0.06 20.57
CA SER A 300 18.54 -1.03 21.51
C SER A 300 19.01 -2.30 20.78
N PRO A 301 20.22 -2.82 21.08
CA PRO A 301 20.71 -4.06 20.45
C PRO A 301 19.78 -5.24 20.67
N GLU A 302 19.14 -5.32 21.82
CA GLU A 302 18.22 -6.41 22.18
C GLU A 302 16.93 -6.35 21.36
N LEU A 303 16.27 -5.20 21.26
CA LEU A 303 15.07 -5.03 20.43
C LEU A 303 15.41 -5.19 18.94
N LYS A 304 16.56 -4.67 18.50
CA LYS A 304 17.03 -4.83 17.13
C LYS A 304 17.19 -6.30 16.75
N ARG A 305 17.74 -7.12 17.66
CA ARG A 305 17.83 -8.56 17.47
C ARG A 305 16.44 -9.21 17.37
N GLN A 306 15.50 -8.81 18.23
CA GLN A 306 14.13 -9.34 18.18
C GLN A 306 13.39 -8.98 16.89
N TRP A 307 13.57 -7.76 16.36
CA TRP A 307 13.05 -7.35 15.06
C TRP A 307 13.64 -8.20 13.92
N LEU A 308 14.95 -8.46 13.96
CA LEU A 308 15.60 -9.31 12.96
C LEU A 308 15.06 -10.74 13.01
N GLU A 309 14.86 -11.31 14.19
CA GLU A 309 14.25 -12.64 14.36
C GLU A 309 12.84 -12.69 13.77
N ALA A 310 12.00 -11.67 14.03
CA ALA A 310 10.67 -11.58 13.46
C ALA A 310 10.72 -11.47 11.92
N MET A 311 11.63 -10.67 11.36
CA MET A 311 11.84 -10.56 9.93
C MET A 311 12.24 -11.90 9.28
N GLN A 312 13.09 -12.68 9.94
CA GLN A 312 13.49 -14.01 9.46
C GLN A 312 12.33 -15.01 9.46
N VAL A 313 11.48 -14.98 10.49
CA VAL A 313 10.27 -15.82 10.56
C VAL A 313 9.30 -15.44 9.43
N THR A 314 9.06 -14.15 9.21
CA THR A 314 8.20 -13.64 8.14
C THR A 314 8.75 -14.01 6.76
N ALA A 315 10.06 -13.87 6.54
CA ALA A 315 10.73 -14.27 5.30
C ALA A 315 10.63 -15.79 5.06
N GLY A 316 10.76 -16.62 6.10
CA GLY A 316 10.57 -18.07 5.98
C GLY A 316 9.16 -18.44 5.49
N ARG A 317 8.13 -17.77 6.00
CA ARG A 317 6.73 -17.97 5.56
C ARG A 317 6.53 -17.53 4.10
N ALA A 318 7.05 -16.37 3.74
CA ALA A 318 6.97 -15.85 2.37
C ALA A 318 7.73 -16.74 1.37
N GLY A 319 8.92 -17.24 1.74
CA GLY A 319 9.68 -18.18 0.92
C GLY A 319 8.95 -19.49 0.68
N ALA A 320 8.28 -20.03 1.72
CA ALA A 320 7.46 -21.23 1.59
C ALA A 320 6.23 -20.99 0.68
N PHE A 321 5.61 -19.81 0.74
CA PHE A 321 4.54 -19.42 -0.17
C PHE A 321 5.05 -19.33 -1.60
N LEU A 322 6.13 -18.61 -1.84
CA LEU A 322 6.71 -18.37 -3.17
C LEU A 322 7.09 -19.70 -3.87
N ALA A 323 7.63 -20.66 -3.12
CA ALA A 323 7.96 -21.99 -3.64
C ALA A 323 6.75 -22.80 -4.13
N ASN A 324 5.54 -22.42 -3.74
CA ASN A 324 4.29 -23.09 -4.11
C ASN A 324 3.37 -22.26 -5.01
N CYS A 325 3.83 -21.09 -5.48
CA CYS A 325 3.05 -20.22 -6.36
C CYS A 325 2.77 -20.89 -7.73
N ARG A 326 1.62 -20.53 -8.29
CA ARG A 326 1.27 -20.91 -9.65
C ARG A 326 1.98 -19.99 -10.64
N GLY A 327 2.36 -20.52 -11.80
CA GLY A 327 2.87 -19.71 -12.91
C GLY A 327 1.81 -18.75 -13.46
N TYR A 328 2.27 -17.63 -14.00
CA TYR A 328 1.42 -16.63 -14.63
C TYR A 328 0.70 -17.20 -15.86
N GLN A 329 -0.57 -16.88 -15.98
CA GLN A 329 -1.39 -17.21 -17.14
C GLN A 329 -1.98 -15.93 -17.70
N VAL A 330 -1.64 -15.63 -18.96
CA VAL A 330 -2.20 -14.47 -19.66
C VAL A 330 -3.69 -14.68 -19.86
N GLN A 331 -4.48 -13.71 -19.46
CA GLN A 331 -5.91 -13.64 -19.75
C GLN A 331 -6.22 -12.38 -20.55
N ASP A 332 -7.28 -12.44 -21.35
CA ASP A 332 -7.69 -11.33 -22.19
C ASP A 332 -8.78 -10.51 -21.46
N ALA A 333 -8.39 -9.40 -20.89
CA ALA A 333 -9.29 -8.53 -20.16
C ALA A 333 -10.32 -7.83 -21.05
N GLU A 334 -10.12 -7.74 -22.36
CA GLU A 334 -11.13 -7.19 -23.28
C GLU A 334 -12.39 -8.01 -23.33
N LYS A 335 -12.30 -9.28 -22.96
CA LYS A 335 -13.43 -10.21 -22.87
C LYS A 335 -14.12 -10.24 -21.51
N ALA A 336 -13.57 -9.55 -20.54
CA ALA A 336 -14.08 -9.50 -19.18
C ALA A 336 -14.82 -8.18 -18.93
N ASN A 337 -15.92 -8.26 -18.17
CA ASN A 337 -16.56 -7.08 -17.67
C ASN A 337 -15.84 -6.62 -16.39
N LEU A 338 -15.10 -5.51 -16.49
CA LEU A 338 -14.32 -4.93 -15.39
C LEU A 338 -15.02 -3.73 -14.72
N ASP A 339 -16.32 -3.53 -14.96
CA ASP A 339 -17.13 -2.56 -14.21
C ASP A 339 -17.74 -3.23 -12.96
N TRP A 340 -17.21 -2.88 -11.80
CA TRP A 340 -17.61 -3.41 -10.50
C TRP A 340 -19.09 -3.25 -10.18
N ARG A 341 -19.79 -2.30 -10.81
CA ARG A 341 -21.23 -2.07 -10.62
C ARG A 341 -22.08 -3.24 -11.07
N THR A 342 -21.56 -4.06 -11.97
CA THR A 342 -22.22 -5.24 -12.56
C THR A 342 -21.79 -6.55 -11.90
N TRP A 343 -20.79 -6.51 -11.00
CA TRP A 343 -20.29 -7.73 -10.37
C TRP A 343 -21.27 -8.26 -9.33
N PRO A 344 -21.30 -9.58 -9.09
CA PRO A 344 -21.97 -10.17 -7.95
C PRO A 344 -21.48 -9.52 -6.66
N VAL A 345 -22.36 -9.46 -5.65
CA VAL A 345 -22.03 -8.80 -4.37
C VAL A 345 -22.15 -9.82 -3.23
N GLN A 346 -21.16 -9.84 -2.35
CA GLN A 346 -21.23 -10.49 -1.05
C GLN A 346 -21.43 -9.47 0.07
N ASN A 347 -22.11 -9.88 1.15
CA ASN A 347 -22.24 -9.06 2.35
C ASN A 347 -21.37 -9.64 3.46
N VAL A 348 -20.44 -8.84 3.97
CA VAL A 348 -19.53 -9.22 5.05
C VAL A 348 -19.59 -8.15 6.14
N SER A 349 -20.04 -8.51 7.32
CA SER A 349 -20.15 -7.58 8.46
C SER A 349 -20.85 -6.26 8.14
N GLY A 350 -21.88 -6.28 7.30
CA GLY A 350 -22.65 -5.11 6.87
C GLY A 350 -22.06 -4.35 5.66
N TYR A 351 -20.94 -4.81 5.11
CA TYR A 351 -20.34 -4.24 3.90
C TYR A 351 -20.78 -5.01 2.66
N ARG A 352 -21.23 -4.29 1.64
CA ARG A 352 -21.48 -4.82 0.29
C ARG A 352 -20.15 -4.81 -0.47
N ILE A 353 -19.61 -5.98 -0.75
CA ILE A 353 -18.30 -6.12 -1.41
C ILE A 353 -18.54 -6.72 -2.80
N PRO A 354 -18.23 -6.00 -3.89
CA PRO A 354 -18.21 -6.57 -5.23
C PRO A 354 -17.24 -7.74 -5.32
N ILE A 355 -17.65 -8.83 -5.95
CA ILE A 355 -16.81 -10.02 -6.14
C ILE A 355 -16.09 -9.86 -7.47
N GLU A 356 -14.78 -9.73 -7.40
CA GLU A 356 -13.91 -9.58 -8.54
C GLU A 356 -14.00 -10.76 -9.51
N PRO A 357 -13.98 -10.51 -10.84
CA PRO A 357 -14.00 -11.58 -11.84
C PRO A 357 -12.70 -12.41 -11.81
N ASP A 358 -12.78 -13.61 -12.36
CA ASP A 358 -11.67 -14.58 -12.36
C ASP A 358 -10.36 -14.03 -12.90
N ILE A 359 -10.40 -13.13 -13.90
CA ILE A 359 -9.20 -12.52 -14.45
C ILE A 359 -8.43 -11.73 -13.39
N MET A 360 -9.13 -10.93 -12.57
CA MET A 360 -8.53 -10.12 -11.51
C MET A 360 -8.03 -11.02 -10.38
N THR A 361 -8.86 -11.97 -9.94
CA THR A 361 -8.48 -12.96 -8.93
C THR A 361 -7.27 -13.78 -9.37
N ASN A 362 -7.17 -14.15 -10.66
CA ASN A 362 -6.03 -14.89 -11.20
C ASN A 362 -4.77 -14.01 -11.22
N GLU A 363 -4.88 -12.76 -11.63
CA GLU A 363 -3.75 -11.83 -11.64
C GLU A 363 -3.27 -11.53 -10.21
N ASP A 364 -4.17 -11.38 -9.24
CA ASP A 364 -3.80 -11.29 -7.83
C ASP A 364 -2.96 -12.49 -7.39
N ARG A 365 -3.40 -13.71 -7.70
CA ARG A 365 -2.72 -14.97 -7.29
C ARG A 365 -1.40 -15.24 -8.02
N THR A 366 -1.25 -14.77 -9.26
CA THR A 366 -0.11 -15.14 -10.11
C THR A 366 0.87 -13.99 -10.37
N VAL A 367 0.50 -12.75 -10.08
CA VAL A 367 1.36 -11.57 -10.22
C VAL A 367 1.60 -10.92 -8.86
N ARG A 368 0.53 -10.45 -8.19
CA ARG A 368 0.65 -9.68 -6.96
C ARG A 368 1.21 -10.50 -5.80
N GLN A 369 0.55 -11.60 -5.45
CA GLN A 369 0.96 -12.39 -4.29
C GLN A 369 2.38 -12.97 -4.40
N PRO A 370 2.84 -13.51 -5.56
CA PRO A 370 4.23 -13.90 -5.72
C PRO A 370 5.22 -12.73 -5.57
N ALA A 371 4.89 -11.55 -6.12
CA ALA A 371 5.74 -10.38 -6.00
C ALA A 371 5.81 -9.86 -4.56
N GLU A 372 4.70 -9.83 -3.83
CA GLU A 372 4.67 -9.49 -2.41
C GLU A 372 5.56 -10.45 -1.60
N ALA A 373 5.44 -11.76 -1.82
CA ALA A 373 6.27 -12.76 -1.14
C ALA A 373 7.78 -12.61 -1.50
N ALA A 374 8.10 -12.35 -2.76
CA ALA A 374 9.47 -12.11 -3.20
C ALA A 374 10.05 -10.84 -2.55
N LEU A 375 9.26 -9.77 -2.45
CA LEU A 375 9.68 -8.52 -1.81
C LEU A 375 9.94 -8.70 -0.32
N VAL A 376 9.17 -9.53 0.39
CA VAL A 376 9.44 -9.90 1.79
C VAL A 376 10.83 -10.48 1.96
N LEU A 377 11.25 -11.39 1.06
CA LEU A 377 12.60 -11.96 1.10
C LEU A 377 13.67 -10.89 0.93
N LEU A 378 13.47 -9.95 0.00
CA LEU A 378 14.45 -8.91 -0.34
C LEU A 378 14.54 -7.79 0.71
N LEU A 379 13.55 -7.65 1.58
CA LEU A 379 13.54 -6.68 2.67
C LEU A 379 14.30 -7.17 3.91
N SER A 380 14.62 -8.46 4.00
CA SER A 380 15.33 -9.03 5.16
C SER A 380 16.80 -8.62 5.16
N PRO A 381 17.32 -7.99 6.24
CA PRO A 381 18.73 -7.60 6.32
C PRO A 381 19.64 -8.81 6.26
N GLY A 382 20.70 -8.74 5.44
CA GLY A 382 21.69 -9.80 5.33
C GLY A 382 21.16 -11.13 4.77
N ALA A 383 19.95 -11.15 4.22
CA ALA A 383 19.37 -12.35 3.63
C ALA A 383 20.19 -12.80 2.41
N SER A 384 20.91 -13.91 2.55
CA SER A 384 21.42 -14.64 1.40
C SER A 384 20.32 -15.54 0.87
N LEU A 385 19.76 -15.17 -0.29
CA LEU A 385 18.78 -16.03 -0.96
C LEU A 385 19.48 -17.32 -1.43
N THR A 386 18.83 -18.45 -1.24
CA THR A 386 19.30 -19.68 -1.89
C THR A 386 19.17 -19.52 -3.42
N PRO A 387 19.96 -20.26 -4.23
CA PRO A 387 19.84 -20.22 -5.70
C PRO A 387 18.40 -20.44 -6.16
N GLY A 388 17.66 -21.34 -5.52
CA GLY A 388 16.24 -21.59 -5.83
C GLY A 388 15.33 -20.41 -5.51
N GLN A 389 15.54 -19.72 -4.38
CA GLN A 389 14.78 -18.51 -4.04
C GLN A 389 15.08 -17.38 -5.02
N LEU A 390 16.36 -17.18 -5.41
CA LEU A 390 16.73 -16.18 -6.39
C LEU A 390 16.09 -16.46 -7.76
N ALA A 391 16.06 -17.72 -8.19
CA ALA A 391 15.39 -18.11 -9.43
C ALA A 391 13.87 -17.77 -9.38
N LEU A 392 13.21 -18.05 -8.27
CA LEU A 392 11.80 -17.69 -8.08
C LEU A 392 11.57 -16.17 -8.08
N VAL A 393 12.43 -15.39 -7.41
CA VAL A 393 12.40 -13.91 -7.45
C VAL A 393 12.53 -13.41 -8.90
N LYS A 394 13.47 -13.92 -9.68
CA LYS A 394 13.64 -13.56 -11.10
C LYS A 394 12.42 -13.97 -11.93
N GLN A 395 11.83 -15.13 -11.65
CA GLN A 395 10.63 -15.62 -12.33
C GLN A 395 9.43 -14.70 -12.11
N THR A 396 9.21 -14.15 -10.90
CA THR A 396 8.08 -13.23 -10.62
C THR A 396 8.12 -11.97 -11.47
N ILE A 397 9.31 -11.55 -11.92
CA ILE A 397 9.51 -10.41 -12.81
C ILE A 397 9.31 -10.82 -14.27
N ALA A 398 9.95 -11.90 -14.67
CA ALA A 398 10.09 -12.30 -16.08
C ALA A 398 8.80 -12.84 -16.70
N GLN A 399 7.96 -13.52 -15.91
CA GLN A 399 6.79 -14.24 -16.44
C GLN A 399 5.61 -13.33 -16.81
N VAL A 400 5.56 -12.09 -16.30
CA VAL A 400 4.39 -11.20 -16.43
C VAL A 400 4.34 -10.53 -17.80
N ASN A 401 3.15 -10.52 -18.41
CA ASN A 401 2.86 -9.66 -19.54
C ASN A 401 2.28 -8.34 -19.06
N TYR A 402 3.13 -7.34 -18.82
CA TYR A 402 2.73 -6.06 -18.25
C TYR A 402 1.81 -5.24 -19.17
N THR A 403 1.86 -5.47 -20.49
CA THR A 403 0.95 -4.78 -21.44
C THR A 403 -0.49 -5.25 -21.28
N LYS A 404 -0.71 -6.43 -20.69
CA LYS A 404 -2.02 -7.04 -20.47
C LYS A 404 -2.45 -7.02 -18.99
N ALA A 405 -1.58 -6.56 -18.07
CA ALA A 405 -1.92 -6.45 -16.66
C ALA A 405 -3.11 -5.49 -16.44
N VAL A 406 -4.07 -5.88 -15.64
CA VAL A 406 -5.25 -5.06 -15.30
C VAL A 406 -5.32 -4.68 -13.83
N MET A 407 -4.50 -5.33 -12.99
CA MET A 407 -4.40 -5.06 -11.56
C MET A 407 -3.05 -4.50 -11.15
N TYR A 408 -3.01 -3.87 -10.01
CA TYR A 408 -1.86 -3.19 -9.42
C TYR A 408 -0.72 -4.10 -8.95
N GLY A 409 -0.81 -5.41 -9.14
CA GLY A 409 0.27 -6.36 -8.85
C GLY A 409 1.61 -6.00 -9.48
N LEU A 410 1.58 -5.29 -10.61
CA LEU A 410 2.79 -4.80 -11.29
C LEU A 410 3.61 -3.79 -10.47
N TYR A 411 3.06 -3.09 -9.48
CA TYR A 411 3.82 -2.21 -8.60
C TYR A 411 4.78 -3.00 -7.72
N TYR A 412 4.32 -4.14 -7.22
CA TYR A 412 5.14 -5.04 -6.41
C TYR A 412 6.21 -5.74 -7.23
N THR A 413 5.92 -6.14 -8.48
CA THR A 413 6.95 -6.73 -9.36
C THR A 413 8.06 -5.74 -9.68
N GLN A 414 7.74 -4.45 -9.87
CA GLN A 414 8.75 -3.39 -10.01
C GLN A 414 9.55 -3.18 -8.73
N ALA A 415 8.88 -3.19 -7.57
CA ALA A 415 9.56 -3.06 -6.29
C ALA A 415 10.53 -4.23 -6.06
N VAL A 416 10.15 -5.46 -6.43
CA VAL A 416 11.03 -6.64 -6.43
C VAL A 416 12.22 -6.41 -7.36
N TYR A 417 11.99 -5.97 -8.59
CA TYR A 417 13.04 -5.76 -9.57
C TYR A 417 14.06 -4.73 -9.08
N TRP A 418 13.64 -3.52 -8.71
CA TRP A 418 14.56 -2.46 -8.29
C TRP A 418 15.23 -2.73 -6.95
N ARG A 419 14.55 -3.45 -6.04
CA ARG A 419 15.17 -3.90 -4.80
C ARG A 419 16.25 -4.95 -5.08
N ALA A 420 16.02 -5.89 -6.00
CA ALA A 420 17.01 -6.90 -6.39
C ALA A 420 18.21 -6.27 -7.11
N VAL A 421 18.00 -5.26 -7.96
CA VAL A 421 19.11 -4.49 -8.59
C VAL A 421 19.90 -3.75 -7.52
N ARG A 422 19.26 -3.02 -6.62
CA ARG A 422 19.91 -2.34 -5.51
C ARG A 422 20.77 -3.28 -4.63
N LEU A 423 20.28 -4.50 -4.41
CA LEU A 423 20.99 -5.54 -3.65
C LEU A 423 22.04 -6.29 -4.50
N ARG A 424 22.23 -5.92 -5.76
CA ARG A 424 23.14 -6.57 -6.72
C ARG A 424 22.86 -8.05 -6.96
N LEU A 425 21.62 -8.48 -6.76
CA LEU A 425 21.12 -9.83 -7.10
C LEU A 425 20.74 -9.94 -8.59
N ILE A 426 20.44 -8.81 -9.20
CA ILE A 426 20.36 -8.58 -10.65
C ILE A 426 21.41 -7.52 -10.94
N PRO A 427 22.34 -7.74 -11.88
CA PRO A 427 23.35 -6.76 -12.25
C PRO A 427 22.75 -5.44 -12.72
N ASP A 428 23.49 -4.34 -12.54
CA ASP A 428 23.08 -3.02 -13.00
C ASP A 428 22.94 -2.98 -14.53
N VAL A 429 21.95 -2.23 -15.01
CA VAL A 429 21.88 -1.91 -16.45
C VAL A 429 23.10 -1.09 -16.83
N PRO A 430 23.94 -1.53 -17.78
CA PRO A 430 25.04 -0.70 -18.28
C PRO A 430 24.50 0.68 -18.71
N GLN A 431 25.15 1.76 -18.28
CA GLN A 431 24.70 3.14 -18.55
C GLN A 431 24.47 3.43 -20.05
N ALA A 432 25.23 2.77 -20.94
CA ALA A 432 25.05 2.87 -22.38
C ALA A 432 23.75 2.22 -22.93
N ARG A 433 23.04 1.40 -22.11
CA ARG A 433 21.80 0.72 -22.47
C ARG A 433 20.61 1.15 -21.59
N GLN A 434 20.79 2.14 -20.71
CA GLN A 434 19.61 2.75 -20.11
C GLN A 434 18.82 3.33 -21.29
N PRO A 435 17.60 2.83 -21.61
CA PRO A 435 16.77 3.54 -22.56
C PRO A 435 16.73 4.96 -22.00
N GLN A 436 17.15 5.95 -22.81
CA GLN A 436 16.90 7.36 -22.53
C GLN A 436 15.49 7.36 -22.02
N ALA A 437 15.29 7.71 -20.72
CA ALA A 437 14.06 7.52 -19.99
C ALA A 437 12.96 7.79 -20.99
N ASP A 438 12.37 6.69 -21.54
CA ASP A 438 11.54 6.76 -22.73
C ASP A 438 10.66 7.93 -22.47
N ALA A 439 10.82 9.01 -23.20
CA ALA A 439 10.24 10.27 -22.87
C ALA A 439 8.76 10.01 -22.75
N LEU A 440 8.34 9.64 -21.54
CA LEU A 440 6.96 9.77 -21.17
C LEU A 440 6.74 11.20 -21.59
N HIS A 441 5.99 11.46 -22.67
CA HIS A 441 5.63 12.79 -23.10
C HIS A 441 4.80 13.41 -21.97
N PHE A 442 5.51 13.70 -20.87
CA PHE A 442 5.02 14.56 -19.84
C PHE A 442 4.99 15.94 -20.47
N SER A 443 3.81 16.36 -20.90
CA SER A 443 3.62 17.76 -21.24
C SER A 443 4.27 18.57 -20.13
N PRO A 444 5.13 19.56 -20.42
CA PRO A 444 5.77 20.37 -19.40
C PRO A 444 4.68 21.10 -18.64
N GLY A 445 4.15 20.44 -17.59
CA GLY A 445 3.23 21.01 -16.65
C GLY A 445 3.95 22.18 -16.01
N LYS A 446 3.32 23.36 -16.00
CA LYS A 446 3.78 24.55 -15.31
C LYS A 446 4.28 24.10 -13.92
N SER A 447 5.55 24.39 -13.61
CA SER A 447 6.16 24.13 -12.30
C SER A 447 5.15 24.39 -11.19
N ILE A 448 4.85 23.38 -10.36
CA ILE A 448 3.93 23.49 -9.22
C ILE A 448 4.63 24.29 -8.09
N ARG A 449 5.22 25.45 -8.43
CA ARG A 449 5.62 26.46 -7.45
C ARG A 449 4.45 27.36 -7.07
N GLY A 450 3.24 26.78 -7.01
CA GLY A 450 2.09 27.41 -6.40
C GLY A 450 2.31 27.46 -4.88
N ARG A 451 2.38 28.66 -4.30
CA ARG A 451 2.29 28.85 -2.86
C ARG A 451 1.03 28.15 -2.36
N TRP A 452 1.23 27.05 -1.64
CA TRP A 452 0.19 26.47 -0.80
C TRP A 452 -0.03 27.42 0.38
N THR A 453 -0.78 28.51 0.15
CA THR A 453 -1.31 29.31 1.23
C THR A 453 -2.37 28.46 1.91
N CYS A 454 -2.11 28.10 3.17
CA CYS A 454 -3.14 27.62 4.06
C CYS A 454 -4.34 28.54 3.94
N LEU A 455 -5.49 28.02 3.46
CA LEU A 455 -6.76 28.74 3.54
C LEU A 455 -7.02 29.03 5.01
N GLY A 456 -6.85 30.29 5.38
CA GLY A 456 -7.12 30.79 6.70
C GLY A 456 -8.56 30.48 7.09
N ARG A 457 -8.72 30.11 8.34
CA ARG A 457 -10.01 29.96 9.00
C ARG A 457 -10.89 31.16 8.71
N ALA A 458 -11.96 30.97 7.95
CA ALA A 458 -13.10 31.87 8.00
C ALA A 458 -13.80 31.62 9.33
N THR A 459 -13.54 32.46 10.31
CA THR A 459 -14.31 32.54 11.54
C THR A 459 -15.70 33.06 11.20
N GLN A 460 -16.66 32.19 10.98
CA GLN A 460 -18.05 32.57 11.08
C GLN A 460 -18.41 32.76 12.55
N SER A 461 -18.56 34.02 12.95
CA SER A 461 -19.15 34.42 14.22
C SER A 461 -20.61 33.91 14.27
N ARG A 462 -20.86 32.87 15.06
CA ARG A 462 -22.22 32.53 15.48
C ARG A 462 -22.66 33.51 16.55
N GLY A 463 -23.65 34.33 16.23
CA GLY A 463 -24.37 35.17 17.19
C GLY A 463 -25.08 34.31 18.26
N PRO A 464 -25.39 34.90 19.40
CA PRO A 464 -25.92 34.16 20.56
C PRO A 464 -27.34 33.62 20.30
N VAL A 465 -27.50 32.32 20.45
CA VAL A 465 -28.78 31.63 20.46
C VAL A 465 -29.48 31.96 21.78
N ARG A 466 -30.66 32.64 21.72
CA ARG A 466 -31.53 32.84 22.88
C ARG A 466 -32.19 31.50 23.27
N PRO A 467 -32.35 31.21 24.56
CA PRO A 467 -33.04 30.01 25.00
C PRO A 467 -34.57 30.15 24.78
N ALA A 468 -35.17 29.15 24.18
CA ALA A 468 -36.61 29.03 24.08
C ALA A 468 -37.23 28.68 25.45
N VAL A 469 -38.15 29.50 25.86
CA VAL A 469 -38.99 29.29 27.06
C VAL A 469 -40.00 28.16 26.74
N LEU A 470 -39.92 27.07 27.47
CA LEU A 470 -40.95 26.03 27.52
C LEU A 470 -42.17 26.57 28.31
N MET A 471 -43.29 26.85 27.63
CA MET A 471 -44.57 26.99 28.31
C MET A 471 -45.22 25.60 28.41
N SER A 472 -45.49 25.20 29.65
CA SER A 472 -46.35 24.10 30.02
C SER A 472 -47.81 24.51 29.83
N ASN A 473 -48.63 23.69 29.17
CA ASN A 473 -50.06 23.71 29.35
C ASN A 473 -50.64 22.29 29.23
N GLY A 474 -51.37 21.94 30.29
CA GLY A 474 -52.50 21.06 30.30
C GLY A 474 -52.27 19.57 30.21
#